data_1b78481e5af98a7b2d77b002f37c9cb6
#
_entry.id   1b78481e5af98a7b2d77b002f37c9cb6
#
_cell.length_a   1.000
_cell.length_b   1.000
_cell.length_c   1.000
_cell.angle_alpha   90.00
_cell.angle_beta   90.00
_cell.angle_gamma   90.00
#
_symmetry.space_group_name_H-M   'P 1'
#
loop_
_entity.id
_entity.type
_entity.pdbx_description
1 polymer ?
#
loop_
_entity_poly.entity_id
_entity_poly.type
_entity_poly.pdbx_seq_one_letter_code
_entity_poly.pdbx_strand_id
1 'polypeptide(L)'
;MSITTSDPAALSLPQALAQAIAKRADFLQQATAQQTDCYRLFHGTVEGCNGLNIDRYGNAWLIQSFHQSLTDDELTEVTEQLTQLAELAVIYNDRSDKNSRVLNRLSEERQAFAESEQQMQENGIQFTSKLRHEGQDPLLFLDMRIGREYVAANSQGKSVLNLFSYTCGIGTAAAVGGATRVVNVDFSSFALAAGRKNAALNQAEDVCEFIQSDAFPALRQLAGLKVGGRRNQKLPAYPKLSATQFDLVFLDPPRYAKSPFGIVDLVNDYQGLFKPALLTTKAGGTIVCCNNVAKVDRDEWFASLVRCVEKQGRKVTGHTWLDCHADFPSFDGNHPLKIVALQLS
;
A
#
# COMPACT_ATOMS: atom_id res chain seq x y z
N MET A 1 -28.74 -26.39 -20.07
CA MET A 1 -27.58 -27.30 -20.06
C MET A 1 -26.41 -26.52 -20.66
N SER A 2 -25.63 -25.85 -19.87
CA SER A 2 -24.36 -25.23 -20.31
C SER A 2 -23.25 -26.18 -19.89
N ILE A 3 -22.66 -26.81 -20.87
CA ILE A 3 -21.48 -27.65 -20.72
C ILE A 3 -20.32 -26.69 -20.44
N THR A 4 -19.88 -26.60 -19.20
CA THR A 4 -18.59 -26.01 -18.87
C THR A 4 -17.51 -26.96 -19.40
N THR A 5 -16.98 -26.67 -20.57
CA THR A 5 -15.73 -27.29 -21.04
C THR A 5 -14.62 -26.78 -20.11
N SER A 6 -14.21 -27.60 -19.15
CA SER A 6 -12.94 -27.43 -18.45
C SER A 6 -11.84 -27.49 -19.50
N ASP A 7 -11.05 -26.44 -19.64
CA ASP A 7 -9.85 -26.44 -20.45
C ASP A 7 -8.91 -27.54 -19.88
N PRO A 8 -8.57 -28.58 -20.64
CA PRO A 8 -7.76 -29.68 -20.12
C PRO A 8 -6.31 -29.31 -19.81
N ALA A 9 -5.93 -28.03 -19.99
CA ALA A 9 -4.62 -27.48 -19.68
C ALA A 9 -4.58 -26.64 -18.39
N ALA A 10 -5.71 -26.42 -17.71
CA ALA A 10 -5.73 -25.63 -16.48
C ALA A 10 -5.14 -26.44 -15.32
N LEU A 11 -4.10 -25.90 -14.68
CA LEU A 11 -3.49 -26.48 -13.48
C LEU A 11 -4.50 -26.53 -12.34
N SER A 12 -4.43 -27.60 -11.50
CA SER A 12 -5.11 -27.56 -10.21
C SER A 12 -4.49 -26.47 -9.31
N LEU A 13 -5.25 -25.99 -8.30
CA LEU A 13 -4.75 -24.99 -7.38
C LEU A 13 -3.44 -25.41 -6.68
N PRO A 14 -3.28 -26.65 -6.19
CA PRO A 14 -2.00 -27.09 -5.61
C PRO A 14 -0.84 -27.08 -6.61
N GLN A 15 -1.10 -27.43 -7.88
CA GLN A 15 -0.07 -27.38 -8.93
C GLN A 15 0.32 -25.92 -9.27
N ALA A 16 -0.66 -25.03 -9.34
CA ALA A 16 -0.41 -23.59 -9.58
C ALA A 16 0.38 -22.97 -8.43
N LEU A 17 0.05 -23.31 -7.17
CA LEU A 17 0.79 -22.86 -6.00
C LEU A 17 2.23 -23.39 -5.99
N ALA A 18 2.44 -24.69 -6.28
CA ALA A 18 3.78 -25.25 -6.37
C ALA A 18 4.64 -24.55 -7.43
N GLN A 19 4.06 -24.21 -8.60
CA GLN A 19 4.75 -23.43 -9.62
C GLN A 19 5.07 -22.01 -9.16
N ALA A 20 4.14 -21.35 -8.46
CA ALA A 20 4.35 -20.01 -7.93
C ALA A 20 5.49 -19.99 -6.90
N ILE A 21 5.54 -20.96 -6.00
CA ILE A 21 6.63 -21.15 -5.02
C ILE A 21 7.97 -21.33 -5.74
N ALA A 22 8.01 -22.22 -6.74
CA ALA A 22 9.23 -22.47 -7.51
C ALA A 22 9.73 -21.22 -8.24
N LYS A 23 8.84 -20.44 -8.85
CA LYS A 23 9.17 -19.17 -9.52
C LYS A 23 9.72 -18.10 -8.56
N ARG A 24 9.37 -18.19 -7.28
CA ARG A 24 9.80 -17.24 -6.23
C ARG A 24 10.97 -17.72 -5.40
N ALA A 25 11.60 -18.85 -5.75
CA ALA A 25 12.68 -19.45 -4.94
C ALA A 25 13.80 -18.43 -4.63
N ASP A 26 14.30 -17.72 -5.64
CA ASP A 26 15.34 -16.70 -5.47
C ASP A 26 14.83 -15.51 -4.63
N PHE A 27 13.61 -15.07 -4.88
CA PHE A 27 12.97 -14.00 -4.09
C PHE A 27 12.83 -14.39 -2.61
N LEU A 28 12.38 -15.61 -2.31
CA LEU A 28 12.21 -16.11 -0.94
C LEU A 28 13.56 -16.19 -0.20
N GLN A 29 14.61 -16.60 -0.90
CA GLN A 29 15.96 -16.59 -0.34
C GLN A 29 16.45 -15.16 -0.04
N GLN A 30 16.21 -14.21 -0.96
CA GLN A 30 16.55 -12.80 -0.76
C GLN A 30 15.74 -12.17 0.38
N ALA A 31 14.43 -12.42 0.44
CA ALA A 31 13.57 -11.92 1.50
C ALA A 31 14.07 -12.37 2.88
N THR A 32 14.48 -13.64 3.01
CA THR A 32 15.06 -14.17 4.25
C THR A 32 16.37 -13.43 4.61
N ALA A 33 17.27 -13.26 3.64
CA ALA A 33 18.53 -12.57 3.84
C ALA A 33 18.35 -11.08 4.21
N GLN A 34 17.30 -10.46 3.71
CA GLN A 34 16.93 -9.07 3.96
C GLN A 34 16.03 -8.88 5.19
N GLN A 35 15.82 -9.92 5.99
CA GLN A 35 14.92 -9.87 7.14
C GLN A 35 13.52 -9.39 6.75
N THR A 36 12.95 -9.99 5.70
CA THR A 36 11.59 -9.72 5.20
C THR A 36 10.74 -10.97 5.36
N ASP A 37 9.70 -10.89 6.17
CA ASP A 37 8.75 -11.96 6.46
C ASP A 37 7.30 -11.57 6.10
N CYS A 38 7.14 -10.55 5.26
CA CYS A 38 5.84 -10.13 4.73
C CYS A 38 5.94 -9.95 3.20
N TYR A 39 5.27 -10.83 2.44
CA TYR A 39 5.33 -10.87 0.97
C TYR A 39 4.18 -11.68 0.38
N ARG A 40 3.92 -11.49 -0.93
CA ARG A 40 2.96 -12.31 -1.66
C ARG A 40 3.59 -13.58 -2.18
N LEU A 41 3.03 -14.72 -1.76
CA LEU A 41 3.44 -16.04 -2.23
C LEU A 41 2.70 -16.48 -3.48
N PHE A 42 1.41 -16.12 -3.60
CA PHE A 42 0.55 -16.49 -4.72
C PHE A 42 -0.38 -15.34 -5.13
N HIS A 43 -0.35 -15.00 -6.42
CA HIS A 43 -1.18 -13.96 -7.02
C HIS A 43 -2.14 -14.58 -8.03
N GLY A 44 -3.21 -15.14 -7.55
CA GLY A 44 -4.08 -16.04 -8.31
C GLY A 44 -4.63 -15.46 -9.62
N THR A 45 -4.87 -14.15 -9.69
CA THR A 45 -5.33 -13.50 -10.94
C THR A 45 -4.36 -13.73 -12.10
N VAL A 46 -3.05 -13.76 -11.84
CA VAL A 46 -2.00 -13.99 -12.85
C VAL A 46 -1.59 -15.46 -12.91
N GLU A 47 -1.77 -16.21 -11.82
CA GLU A 47 -1.26 -17.56 -11.64
C GLU A 47 -2.35 -18.65 -11.73
N GLY A 48 -3.51 -18.31 -12.33
CA GLY A 48 -4.51 -19.30 -12.74
C GLY A 48 -5.70 -19.49 -11.80
N CYS A 49 -5.76 -18.79 -10.64
CA CYS A 49 -6.85 -18.88 -9.66
C CYS A 49 -7.40 -17.49 -9.34
N ASN A 50 -8.17 -16.92 -10.26
CA ASN A 50 -8.64 -15.53 -10.15
C ASN A 50 -9.34 -15.24 -8.80
N GLY A 51 -8.91 -14.16 -8.15
CA GLY A 51 -9.45 -13.72 -6.87
C GLY A 51 -8.89 -14.45 -5.65
N LEU A 52 -7.88 -15.31 -5.79
CA LEU A 52 -7.17 -15.94 -4.69
C LEU A 52 -5.80 -15.29 -4.48
N ASN A 53 -5.51 -14.90 -3.26
CA ASN A 53 -4.18 -14.45 -2.84
C ASN A 53 -3.69 -15.26 -1.64
N ILE A 54 -2.40 -15.57 -1.64
CA ILE A 54 -1.73 -16.16 -0.48
C ILE A 54 -0.53 -15.29 -0.16
N ASP A 55 -0.53 -14.74 1.05
CA ASP A 55 0.48 -13.80 1.53
C ASP A 55 1.11 -14.33 2.83
N ARG A 56 2.39 -14.04 3.05
CA ARG A 56 3.00 -14.17 4.37
C ARG A 56 2.91 -12.84 5.11
N TYR A 57 2.57 -12.91 6.40
CA TYR A 57 2.60 -11.79 7.34
C TYR A 57 3.21 -12.27 8.66
N GLY A 58 4.53 -12.08 8.80
CA GLY A 58 5.28 -12.54 9.98
C GLY A 58 5.15 -14.05 10.19
N ASN A 59 4.50 -14.43 11.28
CA ASN A 59 4.32 -15.83 11.68
C ASN A 59 3.03 -16.48 11.14
N ALA A 60 2.47 -15.94 10.05
CA ALA A 60 1.26 -16.50 9.46
C ALA A 60 1.27 -16.50 7.94
N TRP A 61 0.61 -17.51 7.37
CA TRP A 61 0.11 -17.53 6.01
C TRP A 61 -1.33 -17.02 6.00
N LEU A 62 -1.60 -16.01 5.19
CA LEU A 62 -2.94 -15.48 4.98
C LEU A 62 -3.44 -15.88 3.60
N ILE A 63 -4.48 -16.70 3.55
CA ILE A 63 -5.21 -17.04 2.34
C ILE A 63 -6.43 -16.14 2.26
N GLN A 64 -6.63 -15.45 1.14
CA GLN A 64 -7.82 -14.62 0.89
C GLN A 64 -8.44 -14.98 -0.44
N SER A 65 -9.73 -15.36 -0.45
CA SER A 65 -10.52 -15.57 -1.67
C SER A 65 -11.61 -14.50 -1.78
N PHE A 66 -11.72 -13.86 -2.97
CA PHE A 66 -12.62 -12.73 -3.22
C PHE A 66 -13.79 -13.02 -4.16
N HIS A 67 -13.74 -14.11 -4.93
CA HIS A 67 -14.77 -14.45 -5.92
C HIS A 67 -15.45 -15.75 -5.63
N GLN A 68 -14.70 -16.74 -5.17
CA GLN A 68 -15.16 -18.09 -4.90
C GLN A 68 -14.49 -18.63 -3.65
N SER A 69 -15.26 -19.26 -2.77
CA SER A 69 -14.73 -19.97 -1.61
C SER A 69 -13.90 -21.16 -2.05
N LEU A 70 -12.80 -21.44 -1.34
CA LEU A 70 -12.12 -22.73 -1.46
C LEU A 70 -12.98 -23.85 -0.89
N THR A 71 -12.94 -25.00 -1.54
CA THR A 71 -13.46 -26.25 -0.96
C THR A 71 -12.60 -26.70 0.22
N ASP A 72 -13.13 -27.59 1.05
CA ASP A 72 -12.36 -28.10 2.20
C ASP A 72 -11.14 -28.92 1.75
N ASP A 73 -11.24 -29.65 0.63
CA ASP A 73 -10.13 -30.39 0.05
C ASP A 73 -9.04 -29.44 -0.46
N GLU A 74 -9.40 -28.40 -1.25
CA GLU A 74 -8.46 -27.39 -1.72
C GLU A 74 -7.76 -26.67 -0.56
N LEU A 75 -8.51 -26.29 0.49
CA LEU A 75 -7.96 -25.63 1.66
C LEU A 75 -6.98 -26.55 2.41
N THR A 76 -7.30 -27.85 2.50
CA THR A 76 -6.42 -28.84 3.12
C THR A 76 -5.12 -28.99 2.34
N GLU A 77 -5.19 -29.22 1.02
CA GLU A 77 -4.01 -29.37 0.16
C GLU A 77 -3.11 -28.12 0.16
N VAL A 78 -3.71 -26.92 0.09
CA VAL A 78 -2.96 -25.65 0.18
C VAL A 78 -2.32 -25.50 1.57
N THR A 79 -3.02 -25.83 2.63
CA THR A 79 -2.49 -25.75 4.00
C THR A 79 -1.29 -26.69 4.19
N GLU A 80 -1.36 -27.91 3.68
CA GLU A 80 -0.25 -28.86 3.73
C GLU A 80 1.00 -28.34 3.00
N GLN A 81 0.84 -27.78 1.79
CA GLN A 81 1.95 -27.20 1.05
C GLN A 81 2.57 -25.99 1.77
N LEU A 82 1.75 -25.12 2.34
CA LEU A 82 2.22 -23.96 3.09
C LEU A 82 2.96 -24.36 4.36
N THR A 83 2.48 -25.39 5.06
CA THR A 83 3.13 -25.94 6.26
C THR A 83 4.48 -26.58 5.94
N GLN A 84 4.59 -27.24 4.78
CA GLN A 84 5.88 -27.79 4.30
C GLN A 84 6.89 -26.69 3.95
N LEU A 85 6.42 -25.53 3.45
CA LEU A 85 7.29 -24.39 3.15
C LEU A 85 7.77 -23.70 4.43
N ALA A 86 6.88 -23.47 5.39
CA ALA A 86 7.20 -22.98 6.73
C ALA A 86 6.05 -23.31 7.70
N GLU A 87 6.38 -23.84 8.89
CA GLU A 87 5.43 -24.18 9.94
C GLU A 87 4.88 -22.90 10.63
N LEU A 88 3.94 -22.25 9.96
CA LEU A 88 3.29 -21.02 10.41
C LEU A 88 1.78 -21.21 10.58
N ALA A 89 1.13 -20.31 11.32
CA ALA A 89 -0.32 -20.30 11.41
C ALA A 89 -0.94 -20.04 10.03
N VAL A 90 -1.90 -20.89 9.60
CA VAL A 90 -2.65 -20.65 8.36
C VAL A 90 -4.00 -20.03 8.69
N ILE A 91 -4.26 -18.84 8.15
CA ILE A 91 -5.49 -18.09 8.32
C ILE A 91 -6.19 -17.97 6.97
N TYR A 92 -7.42 -18.45 6.90
CA TYR A 92 -8.25 -18.32 5.71
C TYR A 92 -9.34 -17.25 5.91
N ASN A 93 -9.27 -16.17 5.16
CA ASN A 93 -10.30 -15.15 5.05
C ASN A 93 -11.10 -15.37 3.76
N ASP A 94 -12.20 -16.10 3.87
CA ASP A 94 -13.16 -16.24 2.79
C ASP A 94 -13.96 -14.93 2.65
N ARG A 95 -13.68 -14.18 1.58
CA ARG A 95 -14.32 -12.90 1.25
C ARG A 95 -15.17 -12.98 -0.03
N SER A 96 -15.62 -14.18 -0.37
CA SER A 96 -16.45 -14.44 -1.55
C SER A 96 -17.89 -13.91 -1.43
N ASP A 97 -18.32 -13.57 -0.22
CA ASP A 97 -19.65 -12.99 0.04
C ASP A 97 -19.74 -11.51 -0.41
N LYS A 98 -20.95 -10.99 -0.45
CA LYS A 98 -21.27 -9.61 -0.83
C LYS A 98 -20.42 -8.61 -0.03
N ASN A 99 -19.88 -7.63 -0.74
CA ASN A 99 -19.00 -6.59 -0.18
C ASN A 99 -17.73 -7.13 0.48
N SER A 100 -17.24 -8.29 0.06
CA SER A 100 -16.04 -8.95 0.58
C SER A 100 -16.05 -9.16 2.10
N ARG A 101 -17.24 -9.41 2.68
CA ARG A 101 -17.36 -9.76 4.09
C ARG A 101 -16.72 -11.11 4.33
N VAL A 102 -16.01 -11.24 5.45
CA VAL A 102 -15.41 -12.52 5.82
C VAL A 102 -16.47 -13.49 6.28
N LEU A 103 -16.58 -14.63 5.59
CA LEU A 103 -17.27 -15.82 6.08
C LEU A 103 -16.35 -16.55 7.04
N ASN A 104 -16.74 -16.64 8.31
CA ASN A 104 -15.86 -17.26 9.31
C ASN A 104 -15.80 -18.78 9.12
N ARG A 105 -14.63 -19.29 8.79
CA ARG A 105 -14.31 -20.71 8.65
C ARG A 105 -13.16 -21.14 9.59
N LEU A 106 -12.83 -20.31 10.57
CA LEU A 106 -11.76 -20.58 11.53
C LEU A 106 -12.35 -21.13 12.84
N SER A 107 -11.56 -21.94 13.54
CA SER A 107 -11.81 -22.26 14.95
C SER A 107 -11.73 -20.99 15.80
N GLU A 108 -12.30 -21.01 17.00
CA GLU A 108 -12.25 -19.87 17.94
C GLU A 108 -10.80 -19.44 18.24
N GLU A 109 -9.89 -20.38 18.44
CA GLU A 109 -8.47 -20.11 18.69
C GLU A 109 -7.82 -19.39 17.51
N ARG A 110 -8.01 -19.91 16.28
CA ARG A 110 -7.46 -19.30 15.07
C ARG A 110 -8.08 -17.95 14.75
N GLN A 111 -9.36 -17.76 15.06
CA GLN A 111 -10.02 -16.47 14.94
C GLN A 111 -9.40 -15.47 15.92
N ALA A 112 -9.25 -15.84 17.19
CA ALA A 112 -8.60 -14.99 18.20
C ALA A 112 -7.18 -14.60 17.78
N PHE A 113 -6.39 -15.55 17.25
CA PHE A 113 -5.06 -15.27 16.69
C PHE A 113 -5.15 -14.28 15.52
N ALA A 114 -6.03 -14.48 14.56
CA ALA A 114 -6.17 -13.62 13.37
C ALA A 114 -6.62 -12.19 13.72
N GLU A 115 -7.40 -12.03 14.80
CA GLU A 115 -7.89 -10.75 15.30
C GLU A 115 -6.93 -10.08 16.29
N SER A 116 -5.91 -10.79 16.77
CA SER A 116 -4.88 -10.22 17.62
C SER A 116 -3.83 -9.46 16.79
N GLU A 117 -3.14 -8.53 17.46
CA GLU A 117 -2.04 -7.80 16.83
C GLU A 117 -0.81 -8.69 16.77
N GLN A 118 -0.21 -8.77 15.59
CA GLN A 118 1.00 -9.50 15.29
C GLN A 118 2.10 -8.52 14.87
N GLN A 119 3.33 -9.00 14.82
CA GLN A 119 4.47 -8.26 14.29
C GLN A 119 4.99 -8.95 13.02
N MET A 120 5.50 -8.13 12.12
CA MET A 120 6.18 -8.56 10.90
C MET A 120 7.32 -7.60 10.60
N GLN A 121 8.20 -7.99 9.70
CA GLN A 121 9.32 -7.14 9.30
C GLN A 121 9.50 -7.13 7.78
N GLU A 122 9.96 -5.99 7.29
CA GLU A 122 10.31 -5.79 5.89
C GLU A 122 11.64 -5.04 5.81
N ASN A 123 12.67 -5.66 5.24
CA ASN A 123 14.03 -5.12 5.21
C ASN A 123 14.54 -4.69 6.61
N GLY A 124 14.21 -5.48 7.64
CA GLY A 124 14.53 -5.20 9.03
C GLY A 124 13.67 -4.13 9.71
N ILE A 125 12.77 -3.46 8.99
CA ILE A 125 11.83 -2.49 9.57
C ILE A 125 10.64 -3.24 10.15
N GLN A 126 10.30 -2.96 11.40
CA GLN A 126 9.21 -3.63 12.13
C GLN A 126 7.87 -2.96 11.86
N PHE A 127 6.83 -3.77 11.64
CA PHE A 127 5.46 -3.31 11.45
C PHE A 127 4.49 -4.14 12.29
N THR A 128 3.38 -3.53 12.69
CA THR A 128 2.23 -4.26 13.22
C THR A 128 1.37 -4.81 12.10
N SER A 129 0.81 -5.99 12.30
CA SER A 129 -0.20 -6.58 11.42
C SER A 129 -1.41 -7.04 12.21
N LYS A 130 -2.56 -7.15 11.53
CA LYS A 130 -3.77 -7.74 12.05
C LYS A 130 -4.45 -8.48 10.90
N LEU A 131 -4.40 -9.81 10.92
CA LEU A 131 -4.77 -10.66 9.80
C LEU A 131 -6.29 -10.62 9.49
N ARG A 132 -7.10 -10.28 10.52
CA ARG A 132 -8.54 -10.10 10.41
C ARG A 132 -8.98 -8.86 11.16
N HIS A 133 -9.50 -7.87 10.45
CA HIS A 133 -10.15 -6.67 10.97
C HIS A 133 -11.19 -6.17 9.96
N GLU A 134 -11.78 -4.99 10.14
CA GLU A 134 -12.79 -4.44 9.23
C GLU A 134 -12.26 -4.15 7.81
N GLY A 135 -10.93 -3.93 7.66
CA GLY A 135 -10.26 -3.77 6.36
C GLY A 135 -9.97 -5.09 5.66
N GLN A 136 -9.45 -5.03 4.45
CA GLN A 136 -9.09 -6.20 3.64
C GLN A 136 -7.61 -6.55 3.71
N ASP A 137 -6.76 -5.57 3.98
CA ASP A 137 -5.33 -5.76 4.13
C ASP A 137 -4.95 -5.90 5.62
N PRO A 138 -3.87 -6.60 5.95
CA PRO A 138 -3.40 -6.76 7.33
C PRO A 138 -2.58 -5.59 7.87
N LEU A 139 -2.99 -4.35 7.60
CA LEU A 139 -2.37 -3.09 8.03
C LEU A 139 -1.09 -2.70 7.28
N LEU A 140 -0.69 -3.45 6.25
CA LEU A 140 0.41 -3.09 5.36
C LEU A 140 0.11 -3.57 3.94
N PHE A 141 0.17 -2.67 2.97
CA PHE A 141 0.09 -3.00 1.55
C PHE A 141 1.45 -3.52 1.07
N LEU A 142 1.52 -4.80 0.71
CA LEU A 142 2.78 -5.47 0.35
C LEU A 142 3.34 -5.00 -1.00
N ASP A 143 2.48 -4.63 -1.94
CA ASP A 143 2.86 -4.09 -3.25
C ASP A 143 3.56 -2.73 -3.17
N MET A 144 3.35 -2.00 -2.04
CA MET A 144 4.01 -0.72 -1.76
C MET A 144 5.45 -0.87 -1.19
N ARG A 145 6.00 -2.10 -1.10
CA ARG A 145 7.38 -2.33 -0.60
C ARG A 145 8.41 -1.49 -1.33
N ILE A 146 8.36 -1.46 -2.66
CA ILE A 146 9.30 -0.67 -3.47
C ILE A 146 9.23 0.83 -3.13
N GLY A 147 8.04 1.36 -2.79
CA GLY A 147 7.88 2.74 -2.32
C GLY A 147 8.54 2.98 -0.97
N ARG A 148 8.41 2.03 -0.02
CA ARG A 148 9.07 2.09 1.29
C ARG A 148 10.59 2.01 1.17
N GLU A 149 11.11 1.12 0.35
CA GLU A 149 12.54 0.98 0.05
C GLU A 149 13.11 2.27 -0.55
N TYR A 150 12.42 2.84 -1.55
CA TYR A 150 12.83 4.10 -2.15
C TYR A 150 12.90 5.22 -1.12
N VAL A 151 11.88 5.36 -0.28
CA VAL A 151 11.81 6.41 0.73
C VAL A 151 12.90 6.19 1.79
N ALA A 152 13.08 4.97 2.29
CA ALA A 152 14.17 4.66 3.24
C ALA A 152 15.54 5.05 2.68
N ALA A 153 15.83 4.67 1.44
CA ALA A 153 17.12 4.97 0.79
C ALA A 153 17.35 6.46 0.49
N ASN A 154 16.29 7.28 0.45
CA ASN A 154 16.36 8.68 0.03
C ASN A 154 16.00 9.69 1.12
N SER A 155 15.82 9.27 2.39
CA SER A 155 15.34 10.15 3.48
C SER A 155 16.42 10.67 4.41
N GLN A 156 17.67 10.21 4.30
CA GLN A 156 18.76 10.62 5.19
C GLN A 156 18.89 12.15 5.26
N GLY A 157 18.71 12.71 6.45
CA GLY A 157 18.84 14.15 6.72
C GLY A 157 17.69 15.01 6.18
N LYS A 158 16.61 14.39 5.66
CA LYS A 158 15.50 15.09 4.99
C LYS A 158 14.27 15.22 5.86
N SER A 159 13.44 16.22 5.54
CA SER A 159 12.05 16.33 5.98
C SER A 159 11.12 15.65 4.98
N VAL A 160 10.21 14.82 5.48
CA VAL A 160 9.31 13.97 4.67
C VAL A 160 7.85 14.27 5.00
N LEU A 161 7.01 14.45 3.98
CA LEU A 161 5.55 14.50 4.08
C LEU A 161 4.94 13.25 3.47
N ASN A 162 4.21 12.48 4.26
CA ASN A 162 3.49 11.30 3.86
C ASN A 162 1.98 11.56 3.89
N LEU A 163 1.36 11.62 2.73
CA LEU A 163 -0.06 11.94 2.52
C LEU A 163 -0.87 10.68 2.24
N PHE A 164 -2.08 10.59 2.81
CA PHE A 164 -2.87 9.37 2.83
C PHE A 164 -2.08 8.23 3.49
N SER A 165 -1.51 8.56 4.64
CA SER A 165 -0.44 7.78 5.25
C SER A 165 -0.88 6.41 5.75
N TYR A 166 -2.19 6.14 5.87
CA TYR A 166 -2.75 4.91 6.43
C TYR A 166 -2.04 4.57 7.74
N THR A 167 -1.46 3.37 7.87
CA THR A 167 -0.69 2.92 9.03
C THR A 167 0.77 3.42 9.03
N CYS A 168 1.04 4.45 8.25
CA CYS A 168 2.31 5.17 8.18
C CYS A 168 3.53 4.32 7.75
N GLY A 169 3.33 3.25 6.98
CA GLY A 169 4.43 2.38 6.54
C GLY A 169 5.52 3.15 5.79
N ILE A 170 5.15 4.07 4.90
CA ILE A 170 6.10 4.98 4.20
C ILE A 170 6.80 5.92 5.20
N GLY A 171 6.05 6.50 6.14
CA GLY A 171 6.64 7.40 7.14
C GLY A 171 7.59 6.69 8.10
N THR A 172 7.27 5.47 8.51
CA THR A 172 8.16 4.62 9.32
C THR A 172 9.45 4.29 8.56
N ALA A 173 9.33 3.91 7.28
CA ALA A 173 10.49 3.66 6.42
C ALA A 173 11.36 4.92 6.23
N ALA A 174 10.74 6.11 6.08
CA ALA A 174 11.46 7.38 6.03
C ALA A 174 12.26 7.65 7.32
N ALA A 175 11.63 7.44 8.47
CA ALA A 175 12.25 7.69 9.77
C ALA A 175 13.45 6.74 10.00
N VAL A 176 13.29 5.44 9.73
CA VAL A 176 14.38 4.45 9.77
C VAL A 176 15.49 4.79 8.76
N GLY A 177 15.13 5.33 7.59
CA GLY A 177 16.07 5.83 6.57
C GLY A 177 16.77 7.13 6.94
N GLY A 178 16.63 7.61 8.19
CA GLY A 178 17.37 8.76 8.72
C GLY A 178 16.75 10.11 8.42
N ALA A 179 15.42 10.16 8.15
CA ALA A 179 14.70 11.43 8.08
C ALA A 179 14.83 12.21 9.40
N THR A 180 14.98 13.53 9.31
CA THR A 180 15.04 14.40 10.50
C THR A 180 13.67 14.83 10.98
N ARG A 181 12.66 14.71 10.12
CA ARG A 181 11.25 15.01 10.40
C ARG A 181 10.36 14.26 9.43
N VAL A 182 9.34 13.58 9.94
CA VAL A 182 8.33 12.90 9.14
C VAL A 182 6.95 13.37 9.57
N VAL A 183 6.15 13.89 8.64
CA VAL A 183 4.76 14.28 8.88
C VAL A 183 3.84 13.32 8.17
N ASN A 184 3.08 12.54 8.94
CA ASN A 184 2.08 11.61 8.45
C ASN A 184 0.69 12.22 8.53
N VAL A 185 -0.06 12.24 7.43
CA VAL A 185 -1.42 12.80 7.36
C VAL A 185 -2.40 11.73 6.91
N ASP A 186 -3.37 11.42 7.76
CA ASP A 186 -4.49 10.54 7.43
C ASP A 186 -5.76 10.98 8.18
N PHE A 187 -6.93 10.65 7.64
CA PHE A 187 -8.20 10.94 8.31
C PHE A 187 -8.56 9.92 9.39
N SER A 188 -8.02 8.72 9.30
CA SER A 188 -8.32 7.59 10.18
C SER A 188 -7.48 7.64 11.46
N SER A 189 -8.11 7.87 12.60
CA SER A 189 -7.45 7.76 13.91
C SER A 189 -6.95 6.34 14.19
N PHE A 190 -7.66 5.32 13.73
CA PHE A 190 -7.27 3.91 13.85
C PHE A 190 -5.95 3.64 13.09
N ALA A 191 -5.87 4.10 11.84
CA ALA A 191 -4.67 3.92 11.02
C ALA A 191 -3.46 4.66 11.63
N LEU A 192 -3.65 5.91 12.07
CA LEU A 192 -2.59 6.68 12.74
C LEU A 192 -2.17 6.07 14.08
N ALA A 193 -3.08 5.40 14.81
CA ALA A 193 -2.70 4.68 16.03
C ALA A 193 -1.77 3.49 15.72
N ALA A 194 -2.04 2.74 14.65
CA ALA A 194 -1.13 1.72 14.16
C ALA A 194 0.21 2.32 13.69
N GLY A 195 0.17 3.48 13.02
CA GLY A 195 1.38 4.21 12.61
C GLY A 195 2.26 4.64 13.79
N ARG A 196 1.67 5.08 14.90
CA ARG A 196 2.44 5.38 16.13
C ARG A 196 3.13 4.14 16.70
N LYS A 197 2.45 2.98 16.68
CA LYS A 197 3.05 1.72 17.08
C LYS A 197 4.20 1.32 16.17
N ASN A 198 4.03 1.48 14.86
CA ASN A 198 5.09 1.20 13.90
C ASN A 198 6.31 2.09 14.14
N ALA A 199 6.12 3.38 14.41
CA ALA A 199 7.21 4.28 14.80
C ALA A 199 7.90 3.83 16.09
N ALA A 200 7.12 3.45 17.13
CA ALA A 200 7.64 2.98 18.41
C ALA A 200 8.47 1.69 18.29
N LEU A 201 8.00 0.72 17.50
CA LEU A 201 8.74 -0.53 17.23
C LEU A 201 10.12 -0.28 16.63
N ASN A 202 10.29 0.84 15.91
CA ASN A 202 11.53 1.21 15.23
C ASN A 202 12.28 2.37 15.95
N GLN A 203 11.89 2.75 17.16
CA GLN A 203 12.51 3.84 17.94
C GLN A 203 12.55 5.17 17.14
N ALA A 204 11.46 5.46 16.42
CA ALA A 204 11.37 6.59 15.48
C ALA A 204 10.28 7.61 15.87
N GLU A 205 9.73 7.56 17.11
CA GLU A 205 8.65 8.43 17.55
C GLU A 205 9.05 9.91 17.55
N ASP A 206 10.29 10.20 17.92
CA ASP A 206 10.77 11.57 18.10
C ASP A 206 10.81 12.38 16.80
N VAL A 207 10.90 11.70 15.65
CA VAL A 207 10.94 12.33 14.33
C VAL A 207 9.60 12.26 13.59
N CYS A 208 8.64 11.47 14.09
CA CYS A 208 7.35 11.24 13.45
C CYS A 208 6.23 12.08 14.06
N GLU A 209 5.61 12.92 13.25
CA GLU A 209 4.38 13.64 13.55
C GLU A 209 3.18 12.93 12.89
N PHE A 210 2.03 12.95 13.58
CA PHE A 210 0.81 12.29 13.10
C PHE A 210 -0.35 13.28 13.15
N ILE A 211 -0.85 13.66 11.99
CA ILE A 211 -1.91 14.65 11.84
C ILE A 211 -3.18 13.95 11.38
N GLN A 212 -4.17 13.87 12.27
CA GLN A 212 -5.50 13.40 11.90
C GLN A 212 -6.23 14.51 11.15
N SER A 213 -6.33 14.41 9.84
CA SER A 213 -7.01 15.36 8.97
C SER A 213 -7.41 14.72 7.65
N ASP A 214 -8.50 15.24 7.07
CA ASP A 214 -8.69 15.08 5.63
C ASP A 214 -7.48 15.65 4.89
N ALA A 215 -7.05 14.96 3.82
CA ALA A 215 -5.85 15.33 3.08
C ALA A 215 -5.98 16.71 2.39
N PHE A 216 -7.18 17.09 1.92
CA PHE A 216 -7.39 18.38 1.25
C PHE A 216 -7.10 19.59 2.14
N PRO A 217 -7.72 19.74 3.34
CA PRO A 217 -7.41 20.88 4.19
C PRO A 217 -5.98 20.86 4.71
N ALA A 218 -5.42 19.69 5.02
CA ALA A 218 -4.03 19.58 5.45
C ALA A 218 -3.08 20.04 4.34
N LEU A 219 -3.19 19.46 3.17
CA LEU A 219 -2.33 19.72 2.03
C LEU A 219 -2.43 21.17 1.54
N ARG A 220 -3.64 21.73 1.48
CA ARG A 220 -3.82 23.13 1.08
C ARG A 220 -3.17 24.12 2.06
N GLN A 221 -3.29 23.87 3.37
CA GLN A 221 -2.65 24.73 4.38
C GLN A 221 -1.12 24.61 4.30
N LEU A 222 -0.58 23.40 4.22
CA LEU A 222 0.86 23.18 4.05
C LEU A 222 1.40 23.87 2.79
N ALA A 223 0.62 23.91 1.72
CA ALA A 223 0.94 24.61 0.47
C ALA A 223 0.73 26.14 0.54
N GLY A 224 0.31 26.71 1.67
CA GLY A 224 -0.01 28.14 1.80
C GLY A 224 -1.29 28.56 1.07
N LEU A 225 -2.16 27.64 0.72
CA LEU A 225 -3.41 27.87 0.01
C LEU A 225 -4.60 27.97 0.97
N LYS A 226 -5.61 28.75 0.60
CA LYS A 226 -6.87 28.79 1.35
C LYS A 226 -7.59 27.45 1.29
N VAL A 227 -8.08 26.97 2.43
CA VAL A 227 -8.95 25.79 2.48
C VAL A 227 -10.30 26.17 1.88
N GLY A 228 -10.68 25.47 0.83
CA GLY A 228 -11.99 25.55 0.19
C GLY A 228 -12.77 24.26 0.44
N GLY A 229 -14.07 24.33 0.24
CA GLY A 229 -14.95 23.16 0.31
C GLY A 229 -15.88 23.11 -0.90
N ARG A 230 -16.73 22.11 -0.92
CA ARG A 230 -17.78 21.99 -1.94
C ARG A 230 -18.77 23.14 -1.79
N ARG A 231 -19.23 23.66 -2.93
CA ARG A 231 -20.17 24.79 -2.98
C ARG A 231 -21.39 24.53 -2.09
N ASN A 232 -21.78 25.51 -1.28
CA ASN A 232 -22.92 25.49 -0.37
C ASN A 232 -22.81 24.47 0.78
N GLN A 233 -21.62 24.00 1.14
CA GLN A 233 -21.42 23.09 2.26
C GLN A 233 -20.65 23.78 3.39
N LYS A 234 -21.16 23.69 4.63
CA LYS A 234 -20.41 24.13 5.82
C LYS A 234 -19.24 23.18 6.01
N LEU A 235 -18.03 23.70 6.10
CA LEU A 235 -16.84 22.90 6.33
C LEU A 235 -16.81 22.37 7.76
N PRO A 236 -16.51 21.07 7.96
CA PRO A 236 -16.18 20.54 9.28
C PRO A 236 -14.95 21.23 9.87
N ALA A 237 -14.75 21.07 11.18
CA ALA A 237 -13.51 21.47 11.82
C ALA A 237 -12.33 20.68 11.28
N TYR A 238 -11.17 21.34 11.16
CA TYR A 238 -9.92 20.74 10.74
C TYR A 238 -8.75 21.38 11.51
N PRO A 239 -7.64 20.64 11.73
CA PRO A 239 -6.47 21.17 12.42
C PRO A 239 -5.89 22.36 11.67
N LYS A 240 -5.34 23.34 12.40
CA LYS A 240 -4.67 24.49 11.81
C LYS A 240 -3.20 24.17 11.61
N LEU A 241 -2.74 24.29 10.38
CA LEU A 241 -1.37 23.99 9.96
C LEU A 241 -0.76 25.24 9.32
N SER A 242 0.53 25.44 9.56
CA SER A 242 1.32 26.50 8.90
C SER A 242 1.88 25.99 7.58
N ALA A 243 2.03 26.90 6.60
CA ALA A 243 2.67 26.60 5.34
C ALA A 243 4.09 26.06 5.58
N THR A 244 4.39 24.92 4.97
CA THR A 244 5.64 24.17 5.20
C THR A 244 6.01 23.43 3.92
N GLN A 245 7.30 23.46 3.57
CA GLN A 245 7.84 22.68 2.47
C GLN A 245 8.73 21.54 2.98
N PHE A 246 8.77 20.45 2.23
CA PHE A 246 9.47 19.21 2.56
C PHE A 246 10.47 18.84 1.47
N ASP A 247 11.53 18.13 1.86
CA ASP A 247 12.53 17.63 0.92
C ASP A 247 12.00 16.46 0.09
N LEU A 248 11.12 15.63 0.70
CA LEU A 248 10.45 14.52 0.04
C LEU A 248 8.96 14.55 0.39
N VAL A 249 8.11 14.46 -0.62
CA VAL A 249 6.65 14.34 -0.47
C VAL A 249 6.19 13.02 -1.09
N PHE A 250 5.45 12.21 -0.33
CA PHE A 250 4.85 10.96 -0.81
C PHE A 250 3.34 11.14 -0.91
N LEU A 251 2.80 10.92 -2.10
CA LEU A 251 1.38 11.12 -2.43
C LEU A 251 0.77 9.81 -2.94
N ASP A 252 0.07 9.08 -2.07
CA ASP A 252 -0.60 7.81 -2.37
C ASP A 252 -2.11 7.86 -2.09
N PRO A 253 -2.88 8.58 -2.91
CA PRO A 253 -4.30 8.73 -2.69
C PRO A 253 -5.08 7.46 -3.06
N PRO A 254 -6.25 7.21 -2.41
CA PRO A 254 -7.14 6.14 -2.80
C PRO A 254 -7.72 6.40 -4.20
N ARG A 255 -8.11 5.34 -4.92
CA ARG A 255 -8.70 5.43 -6.27
C ARG A 255 -9.82 6.47 -6.36
N TYR A 256 -10.69 6.51 -5.36
CA TYR A 256 -11.81 7.42 -5.28
C TYR A 256 -12.25 7.63 -3.83
N ALA A 257 -12.42 8.88 -3.44
CA ALA A 257 -12.99 9.24 -2.14
C ALA A 257 -13.74 10.57 -2.23
N LYS A 258 -14.77 10.73 -1.42
CA LYS A 258 -15.54 11.98 -1.28
C LYS A 258 -15.46 12.48 0.15
N SER A 259 -15.21 13.77 0.29
CA SER A 259 -15.28 14.46 1.57
C SER A 259 -15.97 15.83 1.41
N PRO A 260 -16.30 16.51 2.50
CA PRO A 260 -16.77 17.90 2.44
C PRO A 260 -15.77 18.87 1.79
N PHE A 261 -14.50 18.54 1.81
CA PHE A 261 -13.42 19.39 1.31
C PHE A 261 -13.11 19.18 -0.17
N GLY A 262 -13.42 17.98 -0.72
CA GLY A 262 -13.12 17.66 -2.11
C GLY A 262 -13.47 16.25 -2.51
N ILE A 263 -13.07 15.91 -3.73
CA ILE A 263 -13.19 14.57 -4.30
C ILE A 263 -11.80 14.13 -4.74
N VAL A 264 -11.38 12.97 -4.30
CA VAL A 264 -10.24 12.25 -4.87
C VAL A 264 -10.76 11.44 -6.06
N ASP A 265 -10.20 11.65 -7.23
CA ASP A 265 -10.51 10.89 -8.45
C ASP A 265 -9.23 10.72 -9.27
N LEU A 266 -8.58 9.58 -9.11
CA LEU A 266 -7.28 9.32 -9.77
C LEU A 266 -7.38 9.18 -11.28
N VAL A 267 -8.59 9.01 -11.80
CA VAL A 267 -8.82 8.89 -13.25
C VAL A 267 -9.00 10.25 -13.90
N ASN A 268 -9.85 11.11 -13.28
CA ASN A 268 -10.30 12.33 -13.94
C ASN A 268 -9.64 13.60 -13.38
N ASP A 269 -9.20 13.59 -12.11
CA ASP A 269 -8.63 14.77 -11.44
C ASP A 269 -7.50 14.43 -10.45
N TYR A 270 -6.41 13.85 -10.95
CA TYR A 270 -5.20 13.66 -10.15
C TYR A 270 -4.57 15.02 -9.78
N GLN A 271 -4.69 16.03 -10.65
CA GLN A 271 -4.05 17.33 -10.48
C GLN A 271 -4.60 18.14 -9.30
N GLY A 272 -5.84 17.89 -8.89
CA GLY A 272 -6.45 18.50 -7.70
C GLY A 272 -5.67 18.22 -6.41
N LEU A 273 -5.01 17.07 -6.32
CA LEU A 273 -4.11 16.68 -5.23
C LEU A 273 -2.64 16.98 -5.56
N PHE A 274 -2.22 16.70 -6.78
CA PHE A 274 -0.83 16.82 -7.18
C PHE A 274 -0.32 18.27 -7.10
N LYS A 275 -1.13 19.25 -7.59
CA LYS A 275 -0.72 20.66 -7.57
C LYS A 275 -0.38 21.18 -6.16
N PRO A 276 -1.25 21.05 -5.13
CA PRO A 276 -0.87 21.49 -3.80
C PRO A 276 0.28 20.65 -3.20
N ALA A 277 0.39 19.34 -3.51
CA ALA A 277 1.52 18.53 -3.09
C ALA A 277 2.84 19.02 -3.70
N LEU A 278 2.85 19.40 -4.96
CA LEU A 278 3.97 20.03 -5.63
C LEU A 278 4.41 21.32 -4.93
N LEU A 279 3.47 22.16 -4.48
CA LEU A 279 3.76 23.39 -3.77
C LEU A 279 4.36 23.16 -2.37
N THR A 280 4.09 22.00 -1.75
CA THR A 280 4.73 21.60 -0.48
C THR A 280 6.09 20.97 -0.67
N THR A 281 6.55 20.76 -1.91
CA THR A 281 7.87 20.19 -2.19
C THR A 281 8.87 21.31 -2.42
N LYS A 282 10.00 21.30 -1.69
CA LYS A 282 11.10 22.29 -1.83
C LYS A 282 11.66 22.31 -3.26
N ALA A 283 12.31 23.39 -3.62
CA ALA A 283 13.22 23.39 -4.78
C ALA A 283 14.35 22.39 -4.54
N GLY A 284 14.72 21.61 -5.57
CA GLY A 284 15.64 20.47 -5.43
C GLY A 284 15.04 19.24 -4.73
N GLY A 285 13.80 19.32 -4.26
CA GLY A 285 13.13 18.22 -3.56
C GLY A 285 12.54 17.18 -4.52
N THR A 286 12.01 16.11 -3.92
CA THR A 286 11.41 14.97 -4.64
C THR A 286 9.94 14.83 -4.28
N ILE A 287 9.08 14.61 -5.27
CA ILE A 287 7.70 14.18 -5.05
C ILE A 287 7.50 12.78 -5.64
N VAL A 288 7.06 11.84 -4.80
CA VAL A 288 6.70 10.48 -5.20
C VAL A 288 5.19 10.42 -5.37
N CYS A 289 4.74 10.03 -6.53
CA CYS A 289 3.34 9.97 -6.91
C CYS A 289 2.91 8.53 -7.17
N CYS A 290 1.78 8.12 -6.60
CA CYS A 290 1.18 6.81 -6.80
C CYS A 290 -0.14 6.91 -7.56
N ASN A 291 -0.41 5.93 -8.43
CA ASN A 291 -1.71 5.72 -9.06
C ASN A 291 -1.98 4.22 -9.19
N ASN A 292 -2.99 3.72 -8.47
CA ASN A 292 -3.34 2.31 -8.40
C ASN A 292 -4.51 1.91 -9.33
N VAL A 293 -4.82 2.72 -10.34
CA VAL A 293 -5.93 2.46 -11.26
C VAL A 293 -5.43 1.83 -12.55
N ALA A 294 -5.76 0.56 -12.79
CA ALA A 294 -5.27 -0.20 -13.94
C ALA A 294 -5.55 0.48 -15.31
N LYS A 295 -6.73 1.10 -15.46
CA LYS A 295 -7.11 1.77 -16.72
C LYS A 295 -6.40 3.09 -16.99
N VAL A 296 -5.66 3.64 -16.04
CA VAL A 296 -4.89 4.88 -16.24
C VAL A 296 -3.60 4.52 -16.95
N ASP A 297 -3.42 5.07 -18.16
CA ASP A 297 -2.19 4.90 -18.92
C ASP A 297 -1.00 5.55 -18.22
N ARG A 298 0.11 4.84 -18.14
CA ARG A 298 1.33 5.23 -17.41
C ARG A 298 1.95 6.51 -18.00
N ASP A 299 2.08 6.56 -19.30
CA ASP A 299 2.78 7.64 -20.00
C ASP A 299 1.92 8.90 -20.09
N GLU A 300 0.63 8.75 -20.34
CA GLU A 300 -0.33 9.88 -20.32
C GLU A 300 -0.41 10.52 -18.93
N TRP A 301 -0.46 9.68 -17.88
CA TRP A 301 -0.45 10.15 -16.50
C TRP A 301 0.85 10.90 -16.18
N PHE A 302 2.01 10.34 -16.50
CA PHE A 302 3.32 10.99 -16.34
C PHE A 302 3.39 12.33 -17.05
N ALA A 303 2.99 12.37 -18.32
CA ALA A 303 2.95 13.61 -19.09
C ALA A 303 2.03 14.67 -18.46
N SER A 304 0.95 14.24 -17.80
CA SER A 304 0.05 15.17 -17.08
C SER A 304 0.73 15.78 -15.83
N LEU A 305 1.54 14.99 -15.12
CA LEU A 305 2.33 15.47 -13.97
C LEU A 305 3.37 16.50 -14.42
N VAL A 306 4.13 16.18 -15.47
CA VAL A 306 5.16 17.10 -16.04
C VAL A 306 4.53 18.43 -16.44
N ARG A 307 3.43 18.39 -17.19
CA ARG A 307 2.69 19.64 -17.57
C ARG A 307 2.22 20.43 -16.35
N CYS A 308 1.82 19.75 -15.27
CA CYS A 308 1.42 20.43 -14.04
C CYS A 308 2.61 21.13 -13.36
N VAL A 309 3.78 20.49 -13.33
CA VAL A 309 5.04 21.07 -12.81
C VAL A 309 5.42 22.32 -13.59
N GLU A 310 5.41 22.25 -14.93
CA GLU A 310 5.74 23.37 -15.82
C GLU A 310 4.78 24.55 -15.65
N LYS A 311 3.47 24.30 -15.51
CA LYS A 311 2.47 25.35 -15.21
C LYS A 311 2.68 26.07 -13.87
N GLN A 312 3.42 25.48 -12.95
CA GLN A 312 3.83 26.11 -11.69
C GLN A 312 5.21 26.79 -11.80
N GLY A 313 5.78 26.92 -13.01
CA GLY A 313 7.08 27.58 -13.25
C GLY A 313 8.28 26.75 -12.79
N ARG A 314 8.10 25.45 -12.54
CA ARG A 314 9.15 24.49 -12.14
C ARG A 314 9.47 23.52 -13.29
N LYS A 315 10.54 22.75 -13.13
CA LYS A 315 10.94 21.70 -14.09
C LYS A 315 11.13 20.38 -13.37
N VAL A 316 10.82 19.30 -14.06
CA VAL A 316 11.24 17.96 -13.67
C VAL A 316 12.68 17.79 -14.17
N THR A 317 13.62 17.66 -13.24
CA THR A 317 15.07 17.52 -13.54
C THR A 317 15.51 16.07 -13.67
N GLY A 318 14.71 15.15 -13.16
CA GLY A 318 14.89 13.71 -13.25
C GLY A 318 13.65 12.97 -12.77
N HIS A 319 13.51 11.72 -13.17
CA HIS A 319 12.46 10.84 -12.65
C HIS A 319 12.95 9.40 -12.54
N THR A 320 12.31 8.65 -11.65
CA THR A 320 12.55 7.22 -11.45
C THR A 320 11.21 6.51 -11.32
N TRP A 321 10.97 5.52 -12.15
CA TRP A 321 9.85 4.60 -11.97
C TRP A 321 10.20 3.55 -10.94
N LEU A 322 9.25 3.23 -10.06
CA LEU A 322 9.39 2.23 -9.02
C LEU A 322 8.43 1.08 -9.38
N ASP A 323 8.97 0.06 -10.00
CA ASP A 323 8.18 -1.10 -10.44
C ASP A 323 8.06 -2.13 -9.31
N CYS A 324 6.90 -2.79 -9.19
CA CYS A 324 6.64 -3.78 -8.17
C CYS A 324 7.65 -4.93 -8.21
N HIS A 325 7.93 -5.52 -7.05
CA HIS A 325 8.79 -6.69 -6.94
C HIS A 325 8.17 -7.95 -7.58
N ALA A 326 8.99 -8.98 -7.79
CA ALA A 326 8.62 -10.21 -8.48
C ALA A 326 7.52 -11.03 -7.76
N ASP A 327 7.28 -10.78 -6.47
CA ASP A 327 6.18 -11.38 -5.72
C ASP A 327 4.80 -10.82 -6.14
N PHE A 328 4.78 -9.70 -6.88
CA PHE A 328 3.59 -9.15 -7.54
C PHE A 328 3.72 -9.30 -9.07
N PRO A 329 3.48 -10.48 -9.63
CA PRO A 329 3.60 -10.69 -11.08
C PRO A 329 2.51 -9.92 -11.85
N SER A 330 2.80 -9.61 -13.12
CA SER A 330 1.85 -9.04 -14.06
C SER A 330 1.86 -9.85 -15.37
N PHE A 331 0.74 -9.88 -16.11
CA PHE A 331 0.65 -10.57 -17.41
C PHE A 331 1.54 -9.93 -18.48
N ASP A 332 1.67 -8.62 -18.44
CA ASP A 332 2.30 -7.81 -19.49
C ASP A 332 3.36 -6.83 -18.95
N GLY A 333 3.69 -6.93 -17.67
CA GLY A 333 4.58 -5.99 -16.98
C GLY A 333 3.91 -4.68 -16.56
N ASN A 334 2.65 -4.45 -16.94
CA ASN A 334 1.90 -3.26 -16.54
C ASN A 334 1.15 -3.52 -15.23
N HIS A 335 1.75 -3.16 -14.12
CA HIS A 335 1.09 -3.28 -12.82
C HIS A 335 -0.03 -2.24 -12.65
N PRO A 336 -1.15 -2.60 -11.99
CA PRO A 336 -2.16 -1.60 -11.60
C PRO A 336 -1.58 -0.45 -10.79
N LEU A 337 -0.66 -0.74 -9.87
CA LEU A 337 0.06 0.25 -9.08
C LEU A 337 1.24 0.81 -9.89
N LYS A 338 1.19 2.11 -10.15
CA LYS A 338 2.23 2.90 -10.80
C LYS A 338 2.79 3.87 -9.78
N ILE A 339 4.12 3.89 -9.63
CA ILE A 339 4.81 4.79 -8.71
C ILE A 339 5.93 5.50 -9.47
N VAL A 340 5.94 6.82 -9.43
CA VAL A 340 7.01 7.62 -10.02
C VAL A 340 7.52 8.66 -9.03
N ALA A 341 8.84 8.73 -8.88
CA ALA A 341 9.53 9.77 -8.15
C ALA A 341 10.00 10.85 -9.13
N LEU A 342 9.59 12.10 -8.91
CA LEU A 342 9.97 13.26 -9.72
C LEU A 342 10.91 14.14 -8.92
N GLN A 343 12.10 14.40 -9.45
CA GLN A 343 13.03 15.40 -8.93
C GLN A 343 12.68 16.77 -9.52
N LEU A 344 12.64 17.80 -8.70
CA LEU A 344 12.12 19.11 -9.05
C LEU A 344 13.23 20.18 -8.97
N SER A 345 13.19 21.14 -9.93
CA SER A 345 14.07 22.32 -9.86
C SER A 345 13.67 23.27 -8.73
#